data_097f4baafebd5605f8997422e9e9112a
#
_entry.id   097f4baafebd5605f8997422e9e9112a
#
_cell.length_a   1.000
_cell.length_b   1.000
_cell.length_c   1.000
_cell.angle_alpha   90.00
_cell.angle_beta   90.00
_cell.angle_gamma   90.00
#
_symmetry.space_group_name_H-M   'P 1'
#
loop_
_entity.id
_entity.type
_entity.pdbx_description
1 polymer ?
#
loop_
_entity_poly.entity_id
_entity_poly.type
_entity_poly.pdbx_seq_one_letter_code
_entity_poly.pdbx_strand_id
1 'polypeptide(L)'
;MNFLSKLIKHELISGSALVFAGSIFANFLAFLLNLFLARKLSYADYGIFASLLSIFTLAAIPASSINTILVRFVSDYHSKNELNKLRSFYKKSFKFISLFSFMIFLLFIVFSPLIKDFLHLNDIFYVLVVGLCVVVSYIQILNTGFLQGLMKFGFLSFAGVFGGIVKLIAGVVLVFLGFRAFSGLWAIVFMGLGTFIVGFIPLKFIFSKKTGGEVHISSKEILQYALPVFITVLFMTSFTSTDVILVKHFFNPHEAGFYAGLSLIGKVIFYFTAPITAVMFPLLIRRHNIGRSFNKLFYLALLLVLIPSASITGFYFLFPKFVVSLFLGGRDYLEIAKFAGLFGVNLTIFSLLNVFVNFFLSLNKTKIALLIVAGALAQIILIYLFHADFYQIITVSILVSLTLLLALCVYYVKSYTTIVHKVI
;
A
#
# COMPACT_ATOMS: atom_id res chain seq x y z
N MET A 1 27.42 -0.82 -26.66
CA MET A 1 27.52 -1.52 -25.37
C MET A 1 27.93 -0.65 -24.16
N ASN A 2 28.40 0.60 -24.34
CA ASN A 2 28.99 1.40 -23.25
C ASN A 2 28.06 2.38 -22.52
N PHE A 3 26.82 2.61 -22.97
CA PHE A 3 25.92 3.57 -22.31
C PHE A 3 25.14 2.91 -21.17
N LEU A 4 24.64 1.70 -21.39
CA LEU A 4 23.95 0.92 -20.35
C LEU A 4 24.88 0.51 -19.20
N SER A 5 26.15 0.16 -19.51
CA SER A 5 27.13 -0.18 -18.48
C SER A 5 27.59 1.02 -17.62
N LYS A 6 27.59 2.25 -18.18
CA LYS A 6 27.81 3.49 -17.43
C LYS A 6 26.60 3.86 -16.55
N LEU A 7 25.37 3.59 -17.03
CA LEU A 7 24.13 3.79 -16.25
C LEU A 7 24.06 2.83 -15.06
N ILE A 8 24.46 1.58 -15.24
CA ILE A 8 24.44 0.56 -14.16
C ILE A 8 25.52 0.85 -13.10
N LYS A 9 26.62 1.50 -13.45
CA LYS A 9 27.70 1.91 -12.51
C LYS A 9 27.38 3.13 -11.65
N HIS A 10 26.28 3.85 -11.92
CA HIS A 10 25.86 4.95 -11.04
C HIS A 10 25.20 4.33 -9.79
N GLU A 11 25.78 4.53 -8.60
CA GLU A 11 25.31 3.99 -7.31
C GLU A 11 23.80 4.23 -7.06
N LEU A 12 23.28 5.38 -7.51
CA LEU A 12 21.86 5.70 -7.44
C LEU A 12 20.99 4.79 -8.31
N ILE A 13 21.46 4.40 -9.50
CA ILE A 13 20.66 3.58 -10.44
C ILE A 13 20.71 2.12 -10.01
N SER A 14 21.88 1.62 -9.62
CA SER A 14 22.04 0.24 -9.12
C SER A 14 21.31 0.05 -7.78
N GLY A 15 21.39 1.02 -6.86
CA GLY A 15 20.69 0.98 -5.59
C GLY A 15 19.17 1.01 -5.74
N SER A 16 18.65 1.91 -6.59
CA SER A 16 17.21 1.99 -6.85
C SER A 16 16.68 0.74 -7.55
N ALA A 17 17.39 0.19 -8.50
CA ALA A 17 17.02 -1.06 -9.18
C ALA A 17 17.00 -2.25 -8.21
N LEU A 18 17.96 -2.31 -7.26
CA LEU A 18 18.00 -3.37 -6.25
C LEU A 18 16.80 -3.29 -5.29
N VAL A 19 16.45 -2.09 -4.81
CA VAL A 19 15.27 -1.88 -3.95
C VAL A 19 13.99 -2.20 -4.72
N PHE A 20 13.91 -1.80 -5.97
CA PHE A 20 12.75 -2.09 -6.81
C PHE A 20 12.57 -3.60 -7.02
N ALA A 21 13.62 -4.31 -7.41
CA ALA A 21 13.57 -5.76 -7.58
C ALA A 21 13.24 -6.48 -6.27
N GLY A 22 13.84 -6.06 -5.15
CA GLY A 22 13.54 -6.62 -3.83
C GLY A 22 12.09 -6.37 -3.40
N SER A 23 11.55 -5.18 -3.68
CA SER A 23 10.15 -4.86 -3.39
C SER A 23 9.17 -5.69 -4.23
N ILE A 24 9.45 -5.87 -5.53
CA ILE A 24 8.63 -6.75 -6.39
C ILE A 24 8.64 -8.17 -5.84
N PHE A 25 9.82 -8.69 -5.47
CA PHE A 25 9.93 -10.05 -4.95
C PHE A 25 9.22 -10.20 -3.59
N ALA A 26 9.37 -9.24 -2.67
CA ALA A 26 8.67 -9.25 -1.39
C ALA A 26 7.14 -9.19 -1.56
N ASN A 27 6.65 -8.36 -2.49
CA ASN A 27 5.22 -8.27 -2.82
C ASN A 27 4.71 -9.57 -3.46
N PHE A 28 5.51 -10.21 -4.30
CA PHE A 28 5.18 -11.52 -4.87
C PHE A 28 5.05 -12.60 -3.79
N LEU A 29 5.97 -12.65 -2.81
CA LEU A 29 5.87 -13.56 -1.67
C LEU A 29 4.61 -13.28 -0.83
N ALA A 30 4.28 -12.00 -0.63
CA ALA A 30 3.06 -11.62 0.07
C ALA A 30 1.80 -12.04 -0.70
N PHE A 31 1.81 -11.94 -2.02
CA PHE A 31 0.73 -12.42 -2.87
C PHE A 31 0.59 -13.95 -2.80
N LEU A 32 1.71 -14.69 -2.84
CA LEU A 32 1.71 -16.15 -2.69
C LEU A 32 1.10 -16.59 -1.36
N LEU A 33 1.42 -15.89 -0.26
CA LEU A 33 0.78 -16.19 1.02
C LEU A 33 -0.73 -15.94 0.96
N ASN A 34 -1.19 -14.81 0.42
CA ASN A 34 -2.62 -14.54 0.31
C ASN A 34 -3.34 -15.61 -0.53
N LEU A 35 -2.72 -16.04 -1.63
CA LEU A 35 -3.22 -17.12 -2.46
C LEU A 35 -3.30 -18.46 -1.68
N PHE A 36 -2.27 -18.78 -0.91
CA PHE A 36 -2.24 -19.97 -0.07
C PHE A 36 -3.34 -19.92 0.99
N LEU A 37 -3.51 -18.78 1.67
CA LEU A 37 -4.55 -18.59 2.68
C LEU A 37 -5.95 -18.71 2.06
N ALA A 38 -6.20 -18.12 0.89
CA ALA A 38 -7.49 -18.22 0.19
C ALA A 38 -7.85 -19.66 -0.18
N ARG A 39 -6.84 -20.52 -0.44
CA ARG A 39 -7.05 -21.93 -0.78
C ARG A 39 -7.17 -22.87 0.41
N LYS A 40 -6.55 -22.54 1.55
CA LYS A 40 -6.41 -23.46 2.68
C LYS A 40 -7.31 -23.11 3.86
N LEU A 41 -7.67 -21.85 4.03
CA LEU A 41 -8.63 -21.45 5.07
C LEU A 41 -10.05 -21.74 4.63
N SER A 42 -10.95 -21.86 5.60
CA SER A 42 -12.38 -21.80 5.32
C SER A 42 -12.75 -20.43 4.73
N TYR A 43 -13.83 -20.37 3.96
CA TYR A 43 -14.31 -19.09 3.38
C TYR A 43 -14.54 -18.04 4.46
N ALA A 44 -15.15 -18.45 5.59
CA ALA A 44 -15.37 -17.59 6.73
C ALA A 44 -14.06 -17.04 7.33
N ASP A 45 -13.06 -17.91 7.56
CA ASP A 45 -11.76 -17.49 8.09
C ASP A 45 -10.99 -16.60 7.12
N TYR A 46 -11.07 -16.88 5.81
CA TYR A 46 -10.44 -16.02 4.81
C TYR A 46 -11.12 -14.65 4.73
N GLY A 47 -12.44 -14.58 4.83
CA GLY A 47 -13.20 -13.33 4.93
C GLY A 47 -12.82 -12.50 6.17
N ILE A 48 -12.67 -13.15 7.32
CA ILE A 48 -12.16 -12.51 8.55
C ILE A 48 -10.75 -11.96 8.32
N PHE A 49 -9.84 -12.77 7.81
CA PHE A 49 -8.46 -12.33 7.54
C PHE A 49 -8.42 -11.15 6.57
N ALA A 50 -9.15 -11.19 5.46
CA ALA A 50 -9.13 -10.16 4.42
C ALA A 50 -9.71 -8.83 4.92
N SER A 51 -10.80 -8.85 5.70
CA SER A 51 -11.37 -7.63 6.31
C SER A 51 -10.43 -7.00 7.34
N LEU A 52 -9.81 -7.82 8.18
CA LEU A 52 -8.82 -7.36 9.16
C LEU A 52 -7.52 -6.87 8.49
N LEU A 53 -7.09 -7.50 7.41
CA LEU A 53 -5.99 -7.01 6.58
C LEU A 53 -6.32 -5.64 5.95
N SER A 54 -7.57 -5.41 5.57
CA SER A 54 -8.03 -4.11 5.06
C SER A 54 -7.99 -3.03 6.14
N ILE A 55 -8.42 -3.32 7.38
CA ILE A 55 -8.26 -2.42 8.52
C ILE A 55 -6.78 -2.14 8.81
N PHE A 56 -5.94 -3.19 8.82
CA PHE A 56 -4.49 -3.04 8.99
C PHE A 56 -3.89 -2.12 7.95
N THR A 57 -4.22 -2.30 6.66
CA THR A 57 -3.66 -1.46 5.58
C THR A 57 -4.04 0.00 5.74
N LEU A 58 -5.28 0.31 6.11
CA LEU A 58 -5.72 1.68 6.40
C LEU A 58 -5.00 2.27 7.62
N ALA A 59 -4.90 1.52 8.70
CA ALA A 59 -4.24 1.97 9.93
C ALA A 59 -2.71 2.10 9.78
N ALA A 60 -2.09 1.42 8.81
CA ALA A 60 -0.65 1.49 8.55
C ALA A 60 -0.24 2.68 7.65
N ILE A 61 -1.17 3.39 7.03
CA ILE A 61 -0.85 4.51 6.10
C ILE A 61 -0.03 5.63 6.75
N PRO A 62 -0.29 6.09 7.99
CA PRO A 62 0.53 7.11 8.63
C PRO A 62 2.02 6.75 8.70
N ALA A 63 2.34 5.45 8.77
CA ALA A 63 3.71 4.97 8.78
C ALA A 63 4.50 5.39 7.53
N SER A 64 3.86 5.45 6.35
CA SER A 64 4.51 5.90 5.11
C SER A 64 4.92 7.37 5.15
N SER A 65 4.11 8.22 5.78
CA SER A 65 4.43 9.63 6.00
C SER A 65 5.61 9.80 6.98
N ILE A 66 5.61 9.01 8.05
CA ILE A 66 6.73 8.95 9.01
C ILE A 66 8.01 8.52 8.29
N ASN A 67 7.95 7.51 7.40
CA ASN A 67 9.10 7.08 6.61
C ASN A 67 9.71 8.22 5.79
N THR A 68 8.88 8.99 5.11
CA THR A 68 9.34 10.14 4.30
C THR A 68 10.10 11.15 5.13
N ILE A 69 9.61 11.45 6.34
CA ILE A 69 10.27 12.34 7.29
C ILE A 69 11.62 11.77 7.73
N LEU A 70 11.66 10.50 8.13
CA LEU A 70 12.88 9.81 8.54
C LEU A 70 13.95 9.88 7.44
N VAL A 71 13.57 9.49 6.21
CA VAL A 71 14.48 9.48 5.05
C VAL A 71 15.07 10.88 4.82
N ARG A 72 14.25 11.93 4.85
CA ARG A 72 14.70 13.31 4.61
C ARG A 72 15.74 13.74 5.65
N PHE A 73 15.44 13.63 6.94
CA PHE A 73 16.37 14.09 8.01
C PHE A 73 17.61 13.23 8.11
N VAL A 74 17.48 11.91 7.95
CA VAL A 74 18.63 10.99 7.94
C VAL A 74 19.57 11.32 6.78
N SER A 75 19.04 11.57 5.58
CA SER A 75 19.85 11.96 4.42
C SER A 75 20.55 13.31 4.64
N ASP A 76 19.87 14.29 5.23
CA ASP A 76 20.47 15.60 5.53
C ASP A 76 21.63 15.48 6.54
N TYR A 77 21.41 14.82 7.67
CA TYR A 77 22.47 14.61 8.67
C TYR A 77 23.62 13.75 8.15
N HIS A 78 23.32 12.75 7.31
CA HIS A 78 24.33 11.90 6.69
C HIS A 78 25.20 12.68 5.70
N SER A 79 24.61 13.51 4.86
CA SER A 79 25.34 14.35 3.89
C SER A 79 26.27 15.37 4.56
N LYS A 80 25.92 15.82 5.78
CA LYS A 80 26.74 16.73 6.59
C LYS A 80 27.72 16.02 7.52
N ASN A 81 27.83 14.68 7.46
CA ASN A 81 28.62 13.86 8.38
C ASN A 81 28.33 14.06 9.87
N GLU A 82 27.10 14.45 10.22
CA GLU A 82 26.67 14.77 11.59
C GLU A 82 26.21 13.50 12.35
N LEU A 83 27.13 12.55 12.57
CA LEU A 83 26.84 11.26 13.19
C LEU A 83 26.20 11.37 14.59
N ASN A 84 26.55 12.39 15.37
CA ASN A 84 25.97 12.59 16.70
C ASN A 84 24.48 13.01 16.62
N LYS A 85 24.12 13.87 15.66
CA LYS A 85 22.73 14.24 15.39
C LYS A 85 21.93 13.05 14.88
N LEU A 86 22.53 12.22 14.01
CA LEU A 86 21.93 10.97 13.53
C LEU A 86 21.55 10.03 14.68
N ARG A 87 22.44 9.85 15.66
CA ARG A 87 22.20 9.03 16.86
C ARG A 87 21.08 9.60 17.73
N SER A 88 21.12 10.92 17.98
CA SER A 88 20.09 11.61 18.75
C SER A 88 18.74 11.54 18.06
N PHE A 89 18.73 11.70 16.73
CA PHE A 89 17.52 11.61 15.92
C PHE A 89 16.91 10.20 15.96
N TYR A 90 17.73 9.14 15.85
CA TYR A 90 17.24 7.76 15.97
C TYR A 90 16.55 7.51 17.32
N LYS A 91 17.19 7.90 18.43
CA LYS A 91 16.64 7.73 19.79
C LYS A 91 15.33 8.50 19.98
N LYS A 92 15.29 9.78 19.54
CA LYS A 92 14.07 10.60 19.59
C LYS A 92 12.95 10.01 18.72
N SER A 93 13.28 9.60 17.49
CA SER A 93 12.31 8.98 16.58
C SER A 93 11.80 7.64 17.10
N PHE A 94 12.68 6.80 17.68
CA PHE A 94 12.26 5.55 18.31
C PHE A 94 11.28 5.79 19.45
N LYS A 95 11.60 6.72 20.37
CA LYS A 95 10.71 7.08 21.48
C LYS A 95 9.35 7.61 20.98
N PHE A 96 9.38 8.51 19.99
CA PHE A 96 8.16 9.07 19.41
C PHE A 96 7.30 8.00 18.71
N ILE A 97 7.92 7.19 17.84
CA ILE A 97 7.21 6.14 17.09
C ILE A 97 6.66 5.08 18.04
N SER A 98 7.43 4.67 19.06
CA SER A 98 6.96 3.70 20.05
C SER A 98 5.79 4.24 20.87
N LEU A 99 5.83 5.50 21.31
CA LEU A 99 4.72 6.13 22.02
C LEU A 99 3.50 6.27 21.12
N PHE A 100 3.69 6.74 19.89
CA PHE A 100 2.60 6.91 18.92
C PHE A 100 1.94 5.57 18.55
N SER A 101 2.74 4.55 18.27
CA SER A 101 2.21 3.21 17.97
C SER A 101 1.50 2.59 19.17
N PHE A 102 2.00 2.83 20.39
CA PHE A 102 1.33 2.39 21.61
C PHE A 102 -0.02 3.08 21.80
N MET A 103 -0.11 4.40 21.53
CA MET A 103 -1.41 5.12 21.55
C MET A 103 -2.39 4.53 20.53
N ILE A 104 -1.93 4.21 19.31
CA ILE A 104 -2.78 3.54 18.32
C ILE A 104 -3.22 2.17 18.85
N PHE A 105 -2.34 1.40 19.47
CA PHE A 105 -2.71 0.12 20.06
C PHE A 105 -3.78 0.27 21.15
N LEU A 106 -3.67 1.28 22.01
CA LEU A 106 -4.72 1.59 22.99
C LEU A 106 -6.06 1.91 22.32
N LEU A 107 -6.05 2.64 21.19
CA LEU A 107 -7.28 2.86 20.41
C LEU A 107 -7.85 1.52 19.91
N PHE A 108 -7.01 0.60 19.41
CA PHE A 108 -7.47 -0.74 19.03
C PHE A 108 -8.07 -1.50 20.22
N ILE A 109 -7.51 -1.39 21.43
CA ILE A 109 -8.09 -2.00 22.65
C ILE A 109 -9.45 -1.38 22.95
N VAL A 110 -9.55 -0.05 22.97
CA VAL A 110 -10.81 0.66 23.31
C VAL A 110 -11.90 0.37 22.29
N PHE A 111 -11.58 0.41 21.01
CA PHE A 111 -12.54 0.17 19.92
C PHE A 111 -12.69 -1.30 19.54
N SER A 112 -11.98 -2.22 20.21
CA SER A 112 -12.02 -3.65 19.85
C SER A 112 -13.42 -4.28 19.99
N PRO A 113 -14.27 -3.95 20.99
CA PRO A 113 -15.62 -4.47 21.02
C PRO A 113 -16.45 -3.98 19.82
N LEU A 114 -16.37 -2.68 19.51
CA LEU A 114 -17.09 -2.09 18.40
C LEU A 114 -16.67 -2.70 17.03
N ILE A 115 -15.36 -2.89 16.81
CA ILE A 115 -14.85 -3.50 15.59
C ILE A 115 -15.26 -4.97 15.51
N LYS A 116 -15.19 -5.69 16.64
CA LYS A 116 -15.62 -7.09 16.75
C LYS A 116 -17.09 -7.22 16.34
N ASP A 117 -17.96 -6.42 16.92
CA ASP A 117 -19.40 -6.48 16.68
C ASP A 117 -19.73 -6.02 15.25
N PHE A 118 -19.08 -4.96 14.75
CA PHE A 118 -19.23 -4.49 13.37
C PHE A 118 -18.85 -5.54 12.32
N LEU A 119 -17.76 -6.29 12.53
CA LEU A 119 -17.30 -7.32 11.61
C LEU A 119 -17.88 -8.71 11.93
N HIS A 120 -18.76 -8.83 12.92
CA HIS A 120 -19.34 -10.10 13.39
C HIS A 120 -18.25 -11.16 13.67
N LEU A 121 -17.22 -10.76 14.44
CA LEU A 121 -16.12 -11.65 14.80
C LEU A 121 -16.47 -12.46 16.04
N ASN A 122 -16.06 -13.71 16.08
CA ASN A 122 -16.28 -14.58 17.24
C ASN A 122 -15.35 -14.23 18.43
N ASP A 123 -14.19 -13.60 18.14
CA ASP A 123 -13.18 -13.35 19.14
C ASP A 123 -12.59 -11.93 18.99
N ILE A 124 -12.45 -11.25 20.12
CA ILE A 124 -11.87 -9.91 20.22
C ILE A 124 -10.36 -9.92 19.93
N PHE A 125 -9.68 -11.05 20.16
CA PHE A 125 -8.25 -11.19 19.93
C PHE A 125 -7.84 -10.94 18.48
N TYR A 126 -8.73 -11.17 17.50
CA TYR A 126 -8.48 -10.80 16.11
C TYR A 126 -8.14 -9.31 15.96
N VAL A 127 -8.91 -8.44 16.63
CA VAL A 127 -8.71 -6.98 16.56
C VAL A 127 -7.42 -6.58 17.29
N LEU A 128 -7.14 -7.21 18.44
CA LEU A 128 -5.91 -6.94 19.20
C LEU A 128 -4.66 -7.35 18.43
N VAL A 129 -4.69 -8.48 17.72
CA VAL A 129 -3.57 -8.88 16.85
C VAL A 129 -3.38 -7.93 15.69
N VAL A 130 -4.47 -7.37 15.10
CA VAL A 130 -4.35 -6.30 14.10
C VAL A 130 -3.68 -5.07 14.69
N GLY A 131 -4.08 -4.64 15.88
CA GLY A 131 -3.40 -3.56 16.61
C GLY A 131 -1.90 -3.83 16.79
N LEU A 132 -1.53 -5.06 17.15
CA LEU A 132 -0.12 -5.47 17.24
C LEU A 132 0.60 -5.44 15.88
N CYS A 133 -0.06 -5.87 14.79
CA CYS A 133 0.48 -5.73 13.42
C CYS A 133 0.80 -4.27 13.10
N VAL A 134 -0.09 -3.35 13.48
CA VAL A 134 0.12 -1.90 13.27
C VAL A 134 1.32 -1.42 14.08
N VAL A 135 1.41 -1.75 15.37
CA VAL A 135 2.58 -1.38 16.23
C VAL A 135 3.88 -1.83 15.59
N VAL A 136 3.97 -3.10 15.22
CA VAL A 136 5.18 -3.67 14.64
C VAL A 136 5.52 -3.02 13.30
N SER A 137 4.51 -2.70 12.47
CA SER A 137 4.72 -2.01 11.20
C SER A 137 5.27 -0.59 11.38
N TYR A 138 4.86 0.13 12.42
CA TYR A 138 5.41 1.45 12.75
C TYR A 138 6.84 1.37 13.28
N ILE A 139 7.14 0.40 14.13
CA ILE A 139 8.48 0.22 14.68
C ILE A 139 9.49 -0.19 13.59
N GLN A 140 9.12 -1.09 12.68
CA GLN A 140 10.01 -1.52 11.60
C GLN A 140 10.37 -0.38 10.66
N ILE A 141 9.47 0.60 10.47
CA ILE A 141 9.69 1.72 9.55
C ILE A 141 10.85 2.61 10.00
N LEU A 142 11.17 2.64 11.29
CA LEU A 142 12.33 3.35 11.79
C LEU A 142 13.62 2.85 11.11
N ASN A 143 13.85 1.54 11.12
CA ASN A 143 15.06 0.97 10.54
C ASN A 143 15.07 1.08 9.02
N THR A 144 13.93 0.82 8.35
CA THR A 144 13.85 0.95 6.89
C THR A 144 14.04 2.39 6.43
N GLY A 145 13.48 3.38 7.13
CA GLY A 145 13.67 4.80 6.86
C GLY A 145 15.12 5.24 7.05
N PHE A 146 15.79 4.75 8.10
CA PHE A 146 17.22 5.02 8.33
C PHE A 146 18.09 4.37 7.25
N LEU A 147 17.83 3.11 6.87
CA LEU A 147 18.57 2.44 5.79
C LEU A 147 18.42 3.17 4.46
N GLN A 148 17.21 3.63 4.15
CA GLN A 148 16.92 4.38 2.94
C GLN A 148 17.63 5.75 2.96
N GLY A 149 17.56 6.49 4.07
CA GLY A 149 18.21 7.79 4.23
C GLY A 149 19.74 7.71 4.22
N LEU A 150 20.32 6.63 4.73
CA LEU A 150 21.76 6.32 4.68
C LEU A 150 22.22 5.72 3.34
N MET A 151 21.30 5.61 2.36
CA MET A 151 21.55 4.97 1.04
C MET A 151 22.04 3.51 1.14
N LYS A 152 21.76 2.81 2.25
CA LYS A 152 22.11 1.39 2.41
C LYS A 152 21.10 0.48 1.71
N PHE A 153 20.94 0.68 0.41
CA PHE A 153 19.90 0.04 -0.40
C PHE A 153 19.97 -1.48 -0.44
N GLY A 154 21.18 -2.05 -0.38
CA GLY A 154 21.38 -3.50 -0.31
C GLY A 154 20.75 -4.11 0.94
N PHE A 155 21.00 -3.52 2.11
CA PHE A 155 20.38 -3.97 3.36
C PHE A 155 18.89 -3.71 3.42
N LEU A 156 18.41 -2.60 2.85
CA LEU A 156 17.00 -2.28 2.76
C LEU A 156 16.25 -3.35 1.93
N SER A 157 16.78 -3.69 0.76
CA SER A 157 16.23 -4.72 -0.11
C SER A 157 16.26 -6.09 0.56
N PHE A 158 17.40 -6.45 1.15
CA PHE A 158 17.57 -7.72 1.86
C PHE A 158 16.58 -7.85 3.04
N ALA A 159 16.43 -6.82 3.86
CA ALA A 159 15.47 -6.82 4.98
C ALA A 159 14.03 -7.00 4.51
N GLY A 160 13.64 -6.33 3.40
CA GLY A 160 12.31 -6.48 2.80
C GLY A 160 12.05 -7.89 2.28
N VAL A 161 13.01 -8.47 1.54
CA VAL A 161 12.90 -9.85 1.02
C VAL A 161 12.88 -10.86 2.16
N PHE A 162 13.78 -10.70 3.14
CA PHE A 162 13.81 -11.57 4.33
C PHE A 162 12.48 -11.53 5.09
N GLY A 163 11.92 -10.33 5.32
CA GLY A 163 10.60 -10.18 5.92
C GLY A 163 9.50 -10.88 5.11
N GLY A 164 9.54 -10.77 3.78
CA GLY A 164 8.61 -11.47 2.89
C GLY A 164 8.71 -13.00 3.02
N ILE A 165 9.92 -13.54 3.08
CA ILE A 165 10.18 -14.98 3.30
C ILE A 165 9.65 -15.42 4.68
N VAL A 166 9.96 -14.66 5.74
CA VAL A 166 9.47 -14.94 7.10
C VAL A 166 7.95 -14.93 7.13
N LYS A 167 7.32 -13.94 6.48
CA LYS A 167 5.85 -13.87 6.37
C LYS A 167 5.27 -15.11 5.71
N LEU A 168 5.83 -15.53 4.58
CA LEU A 168 5.35 -16.69 3.85
C LEU A 168 5.49 -17.96 4.68
N ILE A 169 6.69 -18.22 5.23
CA ILE A 169 6.96 -19.43 6.03
C ILE A 169 6.08 -19.45 7.29
N ALA A 170 6.05 -18.34 8.05
CA ALA A 170 5.24 -18.26 9.26
C ALA A 170 3.74 -18.45 8.96
N GLY A 171 3.22 -17.80 7.90
CA GLY A 171 1.82 -17.96 7.53
C GLY A 171 1.47 -19.41 7.16
N VAL A 172 2.31 -20.07 6.37
CA VAL A 172 2.12 -21.47 5.98
C VAL A 172 2.17 -22.39 7.20
N VAL A 173 3.19 -22.25 8.06
CA VAL A 173 3.34 -23.07 9.26
C VAL A 173 2.15 -22.88 10.20
N LEU A 174 1.71 -21.65 10.45
CA LEU A 174 0.61 -21.36 11.35
C LEU A 174 -0.74 -21.91 10.82
N VAL A 175 -0.94 -21.97 9.51
CA VAL A 175 -2.14 -22.64 8.93
C VAL A 175 -2.12 -24.13 9.27
N PHE A 176 -0.98 -24.82 9.10
CA PHE A 176 -0.86 -26.23 9.45
C PHE A 176 -0.99 -26.50 10.94
N LEU A 177 -0.64 -25.53 11.79
CA LEU A 177 -0.85 -25.59 13.25
C LEU A 177 -2.29 -25.27 13.67
N GLY A 178 -3.20 -24.97 12.71
CA GLY A 178 -4.62 -24.74 13.00
C GLY A 178 -4.98 -23.32 13.46
N PHE A 179 -4.11 -22.32 13.25
CA PHE A 179 -4.37 -20.93 13.68
C PHE A 179 -5.43 -20.19 12.85
N ARG A 180 -6.05 -20.83 11.86
CA ARG A 180 -7.14 -20.25 11.02
C ARG A 180 -6.78 -18.83 10.53
N ALA A 181 -7.73 -17.87 10.66
CA ALA A 181 -7.52 -16.49 10.24
C ALA A 181 -6.36 -15.77 10.98
N PHE A 182 -5.99 -16.20 12.19
CA PHE A 182 -4.83 -15.65 12.89
C PHE A 182 -3.51 -15.91 12.18
N SER A 183 -3.40 -16.99 11.37
CA SER A 183 -2.17 -17.35 10.68
C SER A 183 -1.62 -16.22 9.80
N GLY A 184 -2.49 -15.57 9.05
CA GLY A 184 -2.10 -14.43 8.20
C GLY A 184 -1.74 -13.18 8.99
N LEU A 185 -2.41 -12.92 10.11
CA LEU A 185 -2.14 -11.76 10.98
C LEU A 185 -0.79 -11.94 11.71
N TRP A 186 -0.55 -13.08 12.34
CA TRP A 186 0.74 -13.36 12.98
C TRP A 186 1.89 -13.40 11.98
N ALA A 187 1.65 -13.84 10.75
CA ALA A 187 2.66 -13.76 9.69
C ALA A 187 3.10 -12.31 9.41
N ILE A 188 2.19 -11.33 9.51
CA ILE A 188 2.52 -9.90 9.39
C ILE A 188 3.37 -9.44 10.58
N VAL A 189 3.06 -9.87 11.79
CA VAL A 189 3.85 -9.57 13.00
C VAL A 189 5.29 -10.09 12.84
N PHE A 190 5.43 -11.37 12.48
CA PHE A 190 6.75 -11.99 12.29
C PHE A 190 7.54 -11.35 11.14
N MET A 191 6.87 -10.98 10.04
CA MET A 191 7.49 -10.19 8.96
C MET A 191 8.09 -8.89 9.50
N GLY A 192 7.30 -8.13 10.24
CA GLY A 192 7.73 -6.84 10.77
C GLY A 192 8.88 -6.96 11.76
N LEU A 193 8.83 -7.94 12.68
CA LEU A 193 9.92 -8.23 13.61
C LEU A 193 11.18 -8.68 12.87
N GLY A 194 11.06 -9.58 11.90
CA GLY A 194 12.19 -10.05 11.10
C GLY A 194 12.85 -8.90 10.31
N THR A 195 12.04 -8.06 9.64
CA THR A 195 12.51 -6.88 8.93
C THR A 195 13.21 -5.89 9.89
N PHE A 196 12.64 -5.67 11.08
CA PHE A 196 13.24 -4.79 12.09
C PHE A 196 14.60 -5.30 12.57
N ILE A 197 14.70 -6.59 12.92
CA ILE A 197 15.94 -7.22 13.42
C ILE A 197 17.03 -7.14 12.35
N VAL A 198 16.74 -7.56 11.13
CA VAL A 198 17.72 -7.52 10.02
C VAL A 198 18.09 -6.08 9.68
N GLY A 199 17.12 -5.17 9.62
CA GLY A 199 17.36 -3.75 9.36
C GLY A 199 18.21 -3.07 10.44
N PHE A 200 18.24 -3.60 11.65
CA PHE A 200 19.02 -3.09 12.76
C PHE A 200 20.54 -3.42 12.64
N ILE A 201 20.90 -4.52 11.99
CA ILE A 201 22.30 -4.97 11.88
C ILE A 201 23.24 -3.87 11.37
N PRO A 202 22.97 -3.18 10.25
CA PRO A 202 23.84 -2.14 9.73
C PRO A 202 23.73 -0.81 10.52
N LEU A 203 22.84 -0.70 11.50
CA LEU A 203 22.61 0.50 12.33
C LEU A 203 23.25 0.42 13.71
N LYS A 204 23.98 -0.66 14.02
CA LYS A 204 24.64 -0.86 15.34
C LYS A 204 25.54 0.33 15.77
N PHE A 205 26.14 1.06 14.81
CA PHE A 205 26.96 2.26 15.09
C PHE A 205 26.20 3.37 15.84
N ILE A 206 24.87 3.38 15.79
CA ILE A 206 24.01 4.36 16.48
C ILE A 206 24.13 4.24 18.01
N PHE A 207 24.47 3.06 18.51
CA PHE A 207 24.58 2.78 19.95
C PHE A 207 25.96 3.08 20.55
N SER A 208 26.92 3.57 19.76
CA SER A 208 28.19 4.04 20.29
C SER A 208 27.99 5.21 21.27
N LYS A 209 28.80 5.27 22.35
CA LYS A 209 28.59 6.13 23.55
C LYS A 209 28.54 7.64 23.30
N LYS A 210 28.99 8.17 22.17
CA LYS A 210 28.98 9.60 21.89
C LYS A 210 27.60 10.05 21.41
N THR A 211 26.82 10.65 22.29
CA THR A 211 25.54 11.31 21.94
C THR A 211 25.70 12.79 22.24
N GLY A 212 25.51 13.64 21.27
CA GLY A 212 25.52 15.10 21.43
C GLY A 212 25.04 15.76 20.14
N GLY A 213 24.21 16.76 20.27
CA GLY A 213 23.63 17.54 19.18
C GLY A 213 22.13 17.72 19.35
N GLU A 214 21.69 18.96 19.44
CA GLU A 214 20.26 19.27 19.44
C GLU A 214 19.71 19.02 18.03
N VAL A 215 18.56 18.35 17.98
CA VAL A 215 17.82 18.09 16.74
C VAL A 215 16.60 18.99 16.73
N HIS A 216 16.65 20.07 15.96
CA HIS A 216 15.51 20.92 15.70
C HIS A 216 14.75 20.42 14.46
N ILE A 217 13.48 20.08 14.63
CA ILE A 217 12.59 19.66 13.55
C ILE A 217 11.55 20.77 13.40
N SER A 218 11.53 21.44 12.24
CA SER A 218 10.45 22.36 11.89
C SER A 218 9.19 21.56 11.54
N SER A 219 8.31 21.37 12.51
CA SER A 219 7.10 20.55 12.38
C SER A 219 6.11 21.14 11.36
N LYS A 220 6.09 22.49 11.20
CA LYS A 220 5.09 23.19 10.38
C LYS A 220 5.23 22.93 8.88
N GLU A 221 6.45 23.01 8.35
CA GLU A 221 6.71 22.80 6.92
C GLU A 221 6.47 21.33 6.49
N ILE A 222 6.83 20.40 7.40
CA ILE A 222 6.61 18.97 7.18
C ILE A 222 5.11 18.69 7.12
N LEU A 223 4.33 19.22 8.05
CA LEU A 223 2.91 18.95 8.17
C LEU A 223 2.12 19.50 6.95
N GLN A 224 2.50 20.67 6.45
CA GLN A 224 1.83 21.32 5.32
C GLN A 224 1.88 20.50 4.03
N TYR A 225 2.98 19.79 3.77
CA TYR A 225 3.08 18.90 2.60
C TYR A 225 2.61 17.47 2.89
N ALA A 226 2.99 16.93 4.05
CA ALA A 226 2.69 15.55 4.40
C ALA A 226 1.19 15.28 4.58
N LEU A 227 0.44 16.24 5.14
CA LEU A 227 -0.99 16.05 5.43
C LEU A 227 -1.86 15.84 4.17
N PRO A 228 -1.78 16.68 3.11
CA PRO A 228 -2.55 16.43 1.89
C PRO A 228 -2.16 15.11 1.19
N VAL A 229 -0.89 14.75 1.19
CA VAL A 229 -0.41 13.48 0.63
C VAL A 229 -0.95 12.31 1.45
N PHE A 230 -0.85 12.39 2.78
CA PHE A 230 -1.40 11.40 3.68
C PHE A 230 -2.91 11.18 3.45
N ILE A 231 -3.69 12.26 3.41
CA ILE A 231 -5.12 12.21 3.13
C ILE A 231 -5.39 11.54 1.79
N THR A 232 -4.66 11.94 0.74
CA THR A 232 -4.83 11.34 -0.60
C THR A 232 -4.55 9.84 -0.58
N VAL A 233 -3.45 9.39 0.04
CA VAL A 233 -3.10 7.97 0.12
C VAL A 233 -4.11 7.19 0.97
N LEU A 234 -4.58 7.76 2.07
CA LEU A 234 -5.59 7.16 2.93
C LEU A 234 -6.88 6.86 2.15
N PHE A 235 -7.42 7.87 1.49
CA PHE A 235 -8.66 7.73 0.75
C PHE A 235 -8.50 6.94 -0.56
N MET A 236 -7.34 6.99 -1.21
CA MET A 236 -7.03 6.08 -2.31
C MET A 236 -6.99 4.60 -1.86
N THR A 237 -6.40 4.33 -0.71
CA THR A 237 -6.39 2.96 -0.16
C THR A 237 -7.79 2.51 0.27
N SER A 238 -8.62 3.42 0.73
CA SER A 238 -10.03 3.16 1.09
C SER A 238 -10.81 2.56 -0.08
N PHE A 239 -10.60 2.98 -1.32
CA PHE A 239 -11.31 2.43 -2.49
C PHE A 239 -11.18 0.91 -2.66
N THR A 240 -10.08 0.33 -2.23
CA THR A 240 -9.80 -1.11 -2.38
C THR A 240 -9.81 -1.88 -1.06
N SER A 241 -10.19 -1.24 0.03
CA SER A 241 -10.20 -1.83 1.37
C SER A 241 -11.58 -1.76 2.03
N THR A 242 -12.30 -0.65 1.82
CA THR A 242 -13.59 -0.41 2.48
C THR A 242 -14.68 -1.34 1.95
N ASP A 243 -14.66 -1.67 0.66
CA ASP A 243 -15.57 -2.65 0.06
C ASP A 243 -15.49 -4.01 0.77
N VAL A 244 -14.27 -4.53 1.02
CA VAL A 244 -14.05 -5.79 1.75
C VAL A 244 -14.54 -5.71 3.20
N ILE A 245 -14.34 -4.56 3.85
CA ILE A 245 -14.78 -4.34 5.24
C ILE A 245 -16.32 -4.31 5.31
N LEU A 246 -16.97 -3.57 4.40
CA LEU A 246 -18.43 -3.44 4.37
C LEU A 246 -19.10 -4.75 3.96
N VAL A 247 -18.52 -5.50 3.02
CA VAL A 247 -19.02 -6.85 2.68
C VAL A 247 -18.95 -7.77 3.89
N LYS A 248 -17.89 -7.71 4.69
CA LYS A 248 -17.79 -8.51 5.91
C LYS A 248 -18.84 -8.11 6.95
N HIS A 249 -19.28 -6.86 6.93
CA HIS A 249 -20.34 -6.38 7.81
C HIS A 249 -21.75 -6.82 7.35
N PHE A 250 -22.06 -6.66 6.05
CA PHE A 250 -23.43 -6.84 5.55
C PHE A 250 -23.77 -8.28 5.14
N PHE A 251 -22.76 -9.07 4.73
CA PHE A 251 -22.96 -10.39 4.17
C PHE A 251 -22.61 -11.50 5.16
N ASN A 252 -23.11 -12.69 4.92
CA ASN A 252 -22.77 -13.85 5.74
C ASN A 252 -21.27 -14.20 5.63
N PRO A 253 -20.73 -14.98 6.60
CA PRO A 253 -19.30 -15.31 6.62
C PRO A 253 -18.77 -16.00 5.35
N HIS A 254 -19.62 -16.83 4.70
CA HIS A 254 -19.24 -17.54 3.49
C HIS A 254 -19.12 -16.59 2.29
N GLU A 255 -20.11 -15.75 2.10
CA GLU A 255 -20.11 -14.70 1.06
C GLU A 255 -18.98 -13.70 1.24
N ALA A 256 -18.70 -13.29 2.49
CA ALA A 256 -17.56 -12.42 2.79
C ALA A 256 -16.23 -13.04 2.35
N GLY A 257 -16.07 -14.37 2.51
CA GLY A 257 -14.91 -15.11 2.00
C GLY A 257 -14.84 -15.13 0.48
N PHE A 258 -15.98 -15.30 -0.17
CA PHE A 258 -16.09 -15.25 -1.63
C PHE A 258 -15.68 -13.89 -2.19
N TYR A 259 -16.20 -12.81 -1.61
CA TYR A 259 -15.83 -11.45 -2.02
C TYR A 259 -14.34 -11.16 -1.76
N ALA A 260 -13.79 -11.64 -0.65
CA ALA A 260 -12.37 -11.54 -0.35
C ALA A 260 -11.51 -12.25 -1.40
N GLY A 261 -11.93 -13.43 -1.85
CA GLY A 261 -11.29 -14.14 -2.96
C GLY A 261 -11.37 -13.37 -4.28
N LEU A 262 -12.53 -12.80 -4.60
CA LEU A 262 -12.72 -11.95 -5.77
C LEU A 262 -11.82 -10.70 -5.73
N SER A 263 -11.74 -10.05 -4.55
CA SER A 263 -10.85 -8.91 -4.32
C SER A 263 -9.37 -9.27 -4.52
N LEU A 264 -8.94 -10.46 -4.09
CA LEU A 264 -7.57 -10.93 -4.32
C LEU A 264 -7.25 -11.07 -5.81
N ILE A 265 -8.16 -11.70 -6.59
CA ILE A 265 -8.01 -11.85 -8.05
C ILE A 265 -7.97 -10.47 -8.72
N GLY A 266 -8.86 -9.56 -8.36
CA GLY A 266 -8.89 -8.21 -8.90
C GLY A 266 -7.59 -7.45 -8.62
N LYS A 267 -7.08 -7.51 -7.41
CA LYS A 267 -5.83 -6.83 -7.01
C LYS A 267 -4.60 -7.27 -7.82
N VAL A 268 -4.62 -8.39 -8.52
CA VAL A 268 -3.56 -8.79 -9.46
C VAL A 268 -3.35 -7.70 -10.51
N ILE A 269 -4.43 -7.12 -11.06
CA ILE A 269 -4.36 -6.03 -12.05
C ILE A 269 -3.60 -4.83 -11.47
N PHE A 270 -3.94 -4.44 -10.24
CA PHE A 270 -3.28 -3.32 -9.57
C PHE A 270 -1.81 -3.62 -9.25
N TYR A 271 -1.48 -4.81 -8.75
CA TYR A 271 -0.10 -5.19 -8.45
C TYR A 271 0.78 -5.24 -9.70
N PHE A 272 0.21 -5.60 -10.85
CA PHE A 272 0.93 -5.61 -12.11
C PHE A 272 1.20 -4.20 -12.65
N THR A 273 0.30 -3.25 -12.40
CA THR A 273 0.38 -1.88 -12.91
C THR A 273 1.02 -0.87 -11.95
N ALA A 274 1.00 -1.12 -10.64
CA ALA A 274 1.55 -0.22 -9.62
C ALA A 274 3.05 0.11 -9.81
N PRO A 275 3.93 -0.81 -10.25
CA PRO A 275 5.34 -0.49 -10.51
C PRO A 275 5.52 0.59 -11.57
N ILE A 276 4.65 0.66 -12.58
CA ILE A 276 4.70 1.67 -13.63
C ILE A 276 4.50 3.07 -13.03
N THR A 277 3.51 3.20 -12.16
CA THR A 277 3.21 4.45 -11.45
C THR A 277 4.33 4.86 -10.50
N ALA A 278 4.93 3.90 -9.81
CA ALA A 278 6.06 4.13 -8.90
C ALA A 278 7.31 4.68 -9.63
N VAL A 279 7.57 4.22 -10.85
CA VAL A 279 8.67 4.74 -11.69
C VAL A 279 8.30 6.08 -12.32
N MET A 280 7.06 6.26 -12.75
CA MET A 280 6.57 7.50 -13.35
C MET A 280 6.73 8.70 -12.41
N PHE A 281 6.40 8.54 -11.14
CA PHE A 281 6.34 9.61 -10.16
C PHE A 281 7.65 10.42 -10.04
N PRO A 282 8.83 9.84 -9.73
CA PRO A 282 10.08 10.58 -9.64
C PRO A 282 10.54 11.15 -10.99
N LEU A 283 10.25 10.47 -12.12
CA LEU A 283 10.59 10.97 -13.43
C LEU A 283 9.80 12.23 -13.81
N LEU A 284 8.53 12.32 -13.41
CA LEU A 284 7.71 13.51 -13.60
C LEU A 284 8.24 14.68 -12.78
N ILE A 285 8.55 14.48 -11.50
CA ILE A 285 9.13 15.51 -10.63
C ILE A 285 10.43 16.06 -11.26
N ARG A 286 11.31 15.16 -11.68
CA ARG A 286 12.58 15.56 -12.32
C ARG A 286 12.35 16.39 -13.58
N ARG A 287 11.45 15.96 -14.48
CA ARG A 287 11.14 16.71 -15.71
C ARG A 287 10.50 18.06 -15.42
N HIS A 288 9.60 18.10 -14.46
CA HIS A 288 8.94 19.34 -14.04
C HIS A 288 9.97 20.37 -13.52
N ASN A 289 10.89 19.95 -12.65
CA ASN A 289 11.91 20.82 -12.06
C ASN A 289 12.93 21.38 -13.06
N ILE A 290 13.19 20.67 -14.17
CA ILE A 290 14.11 21.14 -15.24
C ILE A 290 13.37 21.79 -16.42
N GLY A 291 12.06 22.10 -16.28
CA GLY A 291 11.26 22.76 -17.29
C GLY A 291 11.04 21.93 -18.59
N ARG A 292 11.26 20.61 -18.57
CA ARG A 292 11.04 19.75 -19.74
C ARG A 292 9.59 19.26 -19.80
N SER A 293 9.08 19.09 -21.03
CA SER A 293 7.75 18.53 -21.26
C SER A 293 7.63 17.13 -20.62
N PHE A 294 6.58 16.94 -19.84
CA PHE A 294 6.27 15.69 -19.12
C PHE A 294 5.09 14.93 -19.72
N ASN A 295 4.37 15.52 -20.69
CA ASN A 295 3.15 14.92 -21.25
C ASN A 295 3.40 13.57 -21.93
N LYS A 296 4.47 13.48 -22.74
CA LYS A 296 4.81 12.19 -23.39
C LYS A 296 5.02 11.07 -22.36
N LEU A 297 5.62 11.39 -21.21
CA LEU A 297 5.83 10.42 -20.13
C LEU A 297 4.51 10.03 -19.47
N PHE A 298 3.62 10.99 -19.25
CA PHE A 298 2.30 10.75 -18.68
C PHE A 298 1.43 9.88 -19.60
N TYR A 299 1.34 10.21 -20.89
CA TYR A 299 0.60 9.39 -21.86
C TYR A 299 1.19 7.99 -22.01
N LEU A 300 2.52 7.86 -22.01
CA LEU A 300 3.17 6.57 -22.04
C LEU A 300 2.79 5.74 -20.80
N ALA A 301 2.80 6.34 -19.62
CA ALA A 301 2.40 5.63 -18.39
C ALA A 301 0.92 5.22 -18.42
N LEU A 302 0.03 6.08 -18.93
CA LEU A 302 -1.38 5.71 -19.14
C LEU A 302 -1.54 4.51 -20.06
N LEU A 303 -0.84 4.48 -21.19
CA LEU A 303 -0.88 3.35 -22.12
C LEU A 303 -0.30 2.07 -21.51
N LEU A 304 0.84 2.18 -20.81
CA LEU A 304 1.47 1.05 -20.13
C LEU A 304 0.62 0.49 -18.98
N VAL A 305 -0.27 1.28 -18.38
CA VAL A 305 -1.24 0.80 -17.39
C VAL A 305 -2.50 0.28 -18.07
N LEU A 306 -3.05 1.02 -19.04
CA LEU A 306 -4.31 0.67 -19.71
C LEU A 306 -4.21 -0.67 -20.45
N ILE A 307 -3.16 -0.87 -21.27
CA ILE A 307 -3.05 -2.05 -22.11
C ILE A 307 -2.99 -3.34 -21.28
N PRO A 308 -2.09 -3.49 -20.29
CA PRO A 308 -2.06 -4.71 -19.49
C PRO A 308 -3.31 -4.90 -18.63
N SER A 309 -3.83 -3.83 -18.01
CA SER A 309 -5.03 -3.95 -17.17
C SER A 309 -6.26 -4.33 -17.98
N ALA A 310 -6.45 -3.74 -19.17
CA ALA A 310 -7.54 -4.11 -20.08
C ALA A 310 -7.38 -5.54 -20.62
N SER A 311 -6.13 -5.96 -20.93
CA SER A 311 -5.85 -7.34 -21.38
C SER A 311 -6.17 -8.36 -20.28
N ILE A 312 -5.76 -8.12 -19.04
CA ILE A 312 -6.08 -8.99 -17.89
C ILE A 312 -7.59 -9.00 -17.65
N THR A 313 -8.25 -7.84 -17.70
CA THR A 313 -9.71 -7.75 -17.55
C THR A 313 -10.44 -8.50 -18.67
N GLY A 314 -10.00 -8.34 -19.92
CA GLY A 314 -10.52 -9.10 -21.06
C GLY A 314 -10.36 -10.62 -20.86
N PHE A 315 -9.20 -11.04 -20.35
CA PHE A 315 -8.98 -12.43 -19.99
C PHE A 315 -9.93 -12.93 -18.89
N TYR A 316 -10.25 -12.08 -17.90
CA TYR A 316 -11.21 -12.40 -16.85
C TYR A 316 -12.65 -12.55 -17.38
N PHE A 317 -13.03 -11.82 -18.43
CA PHE A 317 -14.32 -12.01 -19.11
C PHE A 317 -14.36 -13.28 -19.96
N LEU A 318 -13.27 -13.56 -20.68
CA LEU A 318 -13.22 -14.72 -21.59
C LEU A 318 -13.08 -16.05 -20.85
N PHE A 319 -12.30 -16.07 -19.77
CA PHE A 319 -11.97 -17.28 -19.02
C PHE A 319 -12.23 -17.19 -17.52
N PRO A 320 -13.42 -16.75 -17.07
CA PRO A 320 -13.66 -16.44 -15.66
C PRO A 320 -13.51 -17.66 -14.75
N LYS A 321 -14.01 -18.83 -15.15
CA LYS A 321 -13.88 -20.08 -14.39
C LYS A 321 -12.43 -20.55 -14.28
N PHE A 322 -11.65 -20.41 -15.36
CA PHE A 322 -10.24 -20.76 -15.34
C PHE A 322 -9.45 -19.87 -14.36
N VAL A 323 -9.69 -18.56 -14.41
CA VAL A 323 -9.03 -17.58 -13.50
C VAL A 323 -9.34 -17.92 -12.05
N VAL A 324 -10.60 -18.11 -11.71
CA VAL A 324 -11.02 -18.42 -10.34
C VAL A 324 -10.41 -19.75 -9.88
N SER A 325 -10.45 -20.81 -10.69
CA SER A 325 -9.85 -22.10 -10.33
C SER A 325 -8.33 -22.02 -10.21
N LEU A 326 -7.67 -21.24 -11.09
CA LEU A 326 -6.22 -21.03 -11.05
C LEU A 326 -5.78 -20.33 -9.77
N PHE A 327 -6.49 -19.30 -9.33
CA PHE A 327 -6.10 -18.53 -8.15
C PHE A 327 -6.66 -19.13 -6.85
N LEU A 328 -7.91 -19.50 -6.78
CA LEU A 328 -8.57 -19.90 -5.54
C LEU A 328 -8.71 -21.42 -5.36
N GLY A 329 -8.69 -22.19 -6.44
CA GLY A 329 -8.55 -23.65 -6.42
C GLY A 329 -9.76 -24.45 -5.90
N GLY A 330 -10.83 -23.80 -5.43
CA GLY A 330 -12.01 -24.44 -4.86
C GLY A 330 -13.16 -24.53 -5.87
N ARG A 331 -13.96 -25.61 -5.84
CA ARG A 331 -15.14 -25.75 -6.70
C ARG A 331 -16.20 -24.68 -6.37
N ASP A 332 -16.41 -24.39 -5.11
CA ASP A 332 -17.42 -23.44 -4.65
C ASP A 332 -17.07 -21.99 -5.06
N TYR A 333 -15.78 -21.63 -5.13
CA TYR A 333 -15.39 -20.34 -5.67
C TYR A 333 -15.80 -20.09 -7.13
N LEU A 334 -16.19 -21.13 -7.87
CA LEU A 334 -16.68 -20.93 -9.24
C LEU A 334 -17.98 -20.10 -9.32
N GLU A 335 -18.73 -20.00 -8.24
CA GLU A 335 -19.93 -19.16 -8.17
C GLU A 335 -19.61 -17.67 -8.37
N ILE A 336 -18.43 -17.22 -7.93
CA ILE A 336 -18.02 -15.82 -8.12
C ILE A 336 -17.38 -15.55 -9.49
N ALA A 337 -17.18 -16.57 -10.32
CA ALA A 337 -16.54 -16.41 -11.62
C ALA A 337 -17.26 -15.38 -12.50
N LYS A 338 -18.60 -15.32 -12.43
CA LYS A 338 -19.43 -14.33 -13.14
C LYS A 338 -19.08 -12.88 -12.83
N PHE A 339 -18.50 -12.58 -11.67
CA PHE A 339 -18.13 -11.24 -11.23
C PHE A 339 -16.66 -10.89 -11.56
N ALA A 340 -15.81 -11.87 -11.94
CA ALA A 340 -14.38 -11.65 -12.13
C ALA A 340 -14.09 -10.55 -13.17
N GLY A 341 -14.79 -10.55 -14.30
CA GLY A 341 -14.64 -9.53 -15.33
C GLY A 341 -15.06 -8.14 -14.86
N LEU A 342 -16.21 -8.02 -14.18
CA LEU A 342 -16.68 -6.73 -13.63
C LEU A 342 -15.71 -6.19 -12.58
N PHE A 343 -15.20 -7.06 -11.71
CA PHE A 343 -14.19 -6.67 -10.74
C PHE A 343 -12.88 -6.23 -11.41
N GLY A 344 -12.52 -6.88 -12.53
CA GLY A 344 -11.41 -6.47 -13.38
C GLY A 344 -11.59 -5.06 -13.95
N VAL A 345 -12.80 -4.69 -14.39
CA VAL A 345 -13.13 -3.33 -14.83
C VAL A 345 -12.90 -2.33 -13.70
N ASN A 346 -13.41 -2.62 -12.48
CA ASN A 346 -13.21 -1.77 -11.32
C ASN A 346 -11.72 -1.49 -11.08
N LEU A 347 -10.89 -2.54 -11.02
CA LEU A 347 -9.46 -2.40 -10.75
C LEU A 347 -8.68 -1.78 -11.92
N THR A 348 -9.15 -1.91 -13.16
CA THR A 348 -8.60 -1.21 -14.32
C THR A 348 -8.83 0.30 -14.18
N ILE A 349 -10.06 0.72 -13.89
CA ILE A 349 -10.41 2.14 -13.67
C ILE A 349 -9.62 2.70 -12.47
N PHE A 350 -9.55 1.96 -11.38
CA PHE A 350 -8.76 2.33 -10.20
C PHE A 350 -7.27 2.47 -10.51
N SER A 351 -6.69 1.58 -11.33
CA SER A 351 -5.29 1.68 -11.76
C SER A 351 -5.02 2.94 -12.57
N LEU A 352 -5.93 3.31 -13.48
CA LEU A 352 -5.85 4.57 -14.22
C LEU A 352 -6.02 5.78 -13.30
N LEU A 353 -6.98 5.74 -12.38
CA LEU A 353 -7.16 6.76 -11.35
C LEU A 353 -5.86 6.99 -10.55
N ASN A 354 -5.18 5.91 -10.16
CA ASN A 354 -3.90 5.97 -9.46
C ASN A 354 -2.80 6.66 -10.28
N VAL A 355 -2.76 6.47 -11.61
CA VAL A 355 -1.84 7.19 -12.50
C VAL A 355 -2.10 8.70 -12.46
N PHE A 356 -3.38 9.12 -12.59
CA PHE A 356 -3.76 10.55 -12.53
C PHE A 356 -3.43 11.17 -11.18
N VAL A 357 -3.75 10.49 -10.09
CA VAL A 357 -3.46 10.98 -8.73
C VAL A 357 -1.97 11.20 -8.53
N ASN A 358 -1.14 10.21 -8.88
CA ASN A 358 0.32 10.33 -8.76
C ASN A 358 0.89 11.41 -9.70
N PHE A 359 0.31 11.59 -10.90
CA PHE A 359 0.65 12.68 -11.80
C PHE A 359 0.43 14.03 -11.13
N PHE A 360 -0.74 14.29 -10.60
CA PHE A 360 -1.04 15.58 -9.96
C PHE A 360 -0.21 15.81 -8.67
N LEU A 361 0.00 14.78 -7.87
CA LEU A 361 0.86 14.87 -6.68
C LEU A 361 2.31 15.20 -7.07
N SER A 362 2.82 14.64 -8.18
CA SER A 362 4.18 14.93 -8.67
C SER A 362 4.36 16.39 -9.09
N LEU A 363 3.27 17.04 -9.50
CA LEU A 363 3.22 18.48 -9.84
C LEU A 363 2.84 19.39 -8.65
N ASN A 364 2.85 18.85 -7.43
CA ASN A 364 2.45 19.53 -6.19
C ASN A 364 1.00 20.09 -6.22
N LYS A 365 0.12 19.51 -7.06
CA LYS A 365 -1.30 19.89 -7.14
C LYS A 365 -2.13 19.12 -6.11
N THR A 366 -1.92 19.41 -4.83
CA THR A 366 -2.52 18.69 -3.70
C THR A 366 -4.03 18.92 -3.52
N LYS A 367 -4.62 19.91 -4.19
CA LYS A 367 -6.07 20.18 -4.14
C LYS A 367 -6.92 19.00 -4.61
N ILE A 368 -6.36 18.09 -5.41
CA ILE A 368 -7.06 16.85 -5.82
C ILE A 368 -7.44 15.97 -4.62
N ALA A 369 -6.77 16.12 -3.47
CA ALA A 369 -7.10 15.38 -2.26
C ALA A 369 -8.60 15.53 -1.90
N LEU A 370 -9.18 16.73 -2.09
CA LEU A 370 -10.61 16.97 -1.82
C LEU A 370 -11.53 16.12 -2.70
N LEU A 371 -11.19 15.98 -4.00
CA LEU A 371 -11.95 15.12 -4.92
C LEU A 371 -11.86 13.65 -4.52
N ILE A 372 -10.67 13.20 -4.12
CA ILE A 372 -10.44 11.82 -3.69
C ILE A 372 -11.21 11.52 -2.39
N VAL A 373 -11.17 12.45 -1.42
CA VAL A 373 -11.96 12.34 -0.19
C VAL A 373 -13.46 12.23 -0.49
N ALA A 374 -13.97 13.14 -1.32
CA ALA A 374 -15.39 13.15 -1.68
C ALA A 374 -15.82 11.84 -2.37
N GLY A 375 -14.98 11.32 -3.29
CA GLY A 375 -15.26 10.05 -3.96
C GLY A 375 -15.22 8.86 -3.01
N ALA A 376 -14.24 8.78 -2.12
CA ALA A 376 -14.16 7.68 -1.16
C ALA A 376 -15.33 7.70 -0.16
N LEU A 377 -15.72 8.88 0.32
CA LEU A 377 -16.91 9.01 1.16
C LEU A 377 -18.20 8.64 0.40
N ALA A 378 -18.30 9.06 -0.87
CA ALA A 378 -19.41 8.67 -1.73
C ALA A 378 -19.47 7.14 -1.91
N GLN A 379 -18.33 6.48 -2.12
CA GLN A 379 -18.28 5.01 -2.22
C GLN A 379 -18.78 4.35 -0.94
N ILE A 380 -18.33 4.81 0.23
CA ILE A 380 -18.76 4.26 1.53
C ILE A 380 -20.28 4.41 1.68
N ILE A 381 -20.80 5.63 1.46
CA ILE A 381 -22.21 5.92 1.60
C ILE A 381 -23.06 5.11 0.61
N LEU A 382 -22.64 5.06 -0.65
CA LEU A 382 -23.38 4.33 -1.68
C LEU A 382 -23.36 2.82 -1.46
N ILE A 383 -22.23 2.22 -1.03
CA ILE A 383 -22.20 0.80 -0.66
C ILE A 383 -23.08 0.55 0.57
N TYR A 384 -23.10 1.47 1.55
CA TYR A 384 -23.98 1.34 2.71
C TYR A 384 -25.48 1.35 2.33
N LEU A 385 -25.85 2.12 1.30
CA LEU A 385 -27.24 2.21 0.81
C LEU A 385 -27.59 1.09 -0.19
N PHE A 386 -26.62 0.64 -1.00
CA PHE A 386 -26.82 -0.32 -2.08
C PHE A 386 -25.88 -1.52 -1.91
N HIS A 387 -26.30 -2.51 -1.10
CA HIS A 387 -25.52 -3.70 -0.76
C HIS A 387 -26.32 -5.00 -0.84
N ALA A 388 -27.35 -5.06 -1.71
CA ALA A 388 -28.18 -6.28 -1.81
C ALA A 388 -27.39 -7.49 -2.34
N ASP A 389 -26.44 -7.27 -3.23
CA ASP A 389 -25.58 -8.30 -3.80
C ASP A 389 -24.20 -7.77 -4.22
N PHE A 390 -23.29 -8.66 -4.62
CA PHE A 390 -21.95 -8.30 -5.09
C PHE A 390 -21.98 -7.42 -6.34
N TYR A 391 -22.98 -7.61 -7.20
CA TYR A 391 -23.13 -6.83 -8.41
C TYR A 391 -23.32 -5.35 -8.09
N GLN A 392 -24.19 -5.03 -7.12
CA GLN A 392 -24.39 -3.65 -6.68
C GLN A 392 -23.12 -3.03 -6.10
N ILE A 393 -22.42 -3.73 -5.22
CA ILE A 393 -21.18 -3.23 -4.60
C ILE A 393 -20.10 -2.93 -5.65
N ILE A 394 -19.91 -3.86 -6.61
CA ILE A 394 -18.91 -3.69 -7.67
C ILE A 394 -19.34 -2.54 -8.60
N THR A 395 -20.61 -2.46 -8.96
CA THR A 395 -21.15 -1.40 -9.83
C THR A 395 -21.02 -0.03 -9.18
N VAL A 396 -21.33 0.12 -7.89
CA VAL A 396 -21.09 1.35 -7.12
C VAL A 396 -19.61 1.73 -7.18
N SER A 397 -18.72 0.78 -6.92
CA SER A 397 -17.28 1.04 -6.95
C SER A 397 -16.79 1.47 -8.34
N ILE A 398 -17.32 0.86 -9.42
CA ILE A 398 -17.04 1.25 -10.81
C ILE A 398 -17.54 2.69 -11.08
N LEU A 399 -18.80 2.98 -10.74
CA LEU A 399 -19.40 4.29 -11.02
C LEU A 399 -18.67 5.41 -10.30
N VAL A 400 -18.35 5.24 -9.03
CA VAL A 400 -17.60 6.24 -8.25
C VAL A 400 -16.18 6.41 -8.80
N SER A 401 -15.46 5.34 -9.06
CA SER A 401 -14.11 5.40 -9.62
C SER A 401 -14.10 6.02 -11.02
N LEU A 402 -15.09 5.71 -11.87
CA LEU A 402 -15.24 6.28 -13.21
C LEU A 402 -15.56 7.78 -13.14
N THR A 403 -16.48 8.18 -12.28
CA THR A 403 -16.83 9.60 -12.07
C THR A 403 -15.63 10.42 -11.64
N LEU A 404 -14.83 9.88 -10.70
CA LEU A 404 -13.57 10.52 -10.27
C LEU A 404 -12.55 10.58 -11.40
N LEU A 405 -12.39 9.50 -12.16
CA LEU A 405 -11.48 9.49 -13.31
C LEU A 405 -11.85 10.56 -14.33
N LEU A 406 -13.14 10.66 -14.67
CA LEU A 406 -13.66 11.71 -15.57
C LEU A 406 -13.42 13.11 -14.99
N ALA A 407 -13.67 13.32 -13.68
CA ALA A 407 -13.40 14.60 -13.04
C ALA A 407 -11.92 14.98 -13.10
N LEU A 408 -11.00 14.01 -12.88
CA LEU A 408 -9.56 14.25 -13.01
C LEU A 408 -9.12 14.47 -14.46
N CYS A 409 -9.75 13.83 -15.45
CA CYS A 409 -9.52 14.11 -16.87
C CYS A 409 -9.93 15.56 -17.21
N VAL A 410 -11.11 16.01 -16.77
CA VAL A 410 -11.56 17.40 -16.95
C VAL A 410 -10.60 18.39 -16.26
N TYR A 411 -10.19 18.08 -15.04
CA TYR A 411 -9.22 18.89 -14.31
C TYR A 411 -7.86 18.94 -15.01
N TYR A 412 -7.42 17.83 -15.62
CA TYR A 412 -6.20 17.79 -16.44
C TYR A 412 -6.30 18.73 -17.63
N VAL A 413 -7.36 18.64 -18.43
CA VAL A 413 -7.57 19.49 -19.61
C VAL A 413 -7.59 20.97 -19.23
N LYS A 414 -8.36 21.35 -18.20
CA LYS A 414 -8.41 22.76 -17.72
C LYS A 414 -7.06 23.26 -17.20
N SER A 415 -6.32 22.41 -16.48
CA SER A 415 -5.00 22.77 -15.95
C SER A 415 -3.96 22.89 -17.04
N TYR A 416 -4.10 22.11 -18.12
CA TYR A 416 -3.17 22.11 -19.25
C TYR A 416 -3.32 23.35 -20.12
N THR A 417 -4.53 23.78 -20.43
CA THR A 417 -4.79 25.02 -21.15
C THR A 417 -4.20 26.25 -20.44
N THR A 418 -4.26 26.26 -19.10
CA THR A 418 -3.68 27.35 -18.28
C THR A 418 -2.14 27.33 -18.25
N ILE A 419 -1.50 26.15 -18.36
CA ILE A 419 -0.01 26.03 -18.36
C ILE A 419 0.55 26.44 -19.72
N VAL A 420 -0.10 26.07 -20.83
CA VAL A 420 0.33 26.43 -22.19
C VAL A 420 0.27 27.94 -22.39
N HIS A 421 -0.77 28.63 -21.87
CA HIS A 421 -0.86 30.08 -21.89
C HIS A 421 0.16 30.84 -21.01
N LYS A 422 0.86 30.18 -20.09
CA LYS A 422 1.93 30.82 -19.29
C LYS A 422 3.35 30.60 -19.83
N VAL A 423 3.50 29.78 -20.87
CA VAL A 423 4.80 29.46 -21.49
C VAL A 423 4.93 30.07 -22.90
N ILE A 424 3.85 30.62 -23.42
CA ILE A 424 3.82 31.50 -24.58
C ILE A 424 3.74 32.95 -24.10
#